data_4b9e482c47226619827b18f7495e92b9
#
_entry.id   4b9e482c47226619827b18f7495e92b9
#
_cell.length_a   1.000
_cell.length_b   1.000
_cell.length_c   1.000
_cell.angle_alpha   90.00
_cell.angle_beta   90.00
_cell.angle_gamma   90.00
#
_symmetry.space_group_name_H-M   'P 1'
#
loop_
_entity.id
_entity.type
_entity.pdbx_description
1 polymer ?
#
loop_
_entity_poly.entity_id
_entity_poly.type
_entity_poly.pdbx_seq_one_letter_code
_entity_poly.pdbx_strand_id
1 'polypeptide(L)'
;RHDPRVPADLAARARVVFRDDFYGEGYGRSNAATDAAIAFAGDALGIRLDSTYSGKAMAALLADVDAGATTAPMFWNTYNAVPLDIPVGAQPDFALLPLEFERYFIGRE
;
A
#
# COMPACT_ATOMS: atom_id res chain seq x y z
N ARG A 1 -12.57 14.78 -18.13
CA ARG A 1 -13.35 16.02 -17.85
C ARG A 1 -12.61 16.77 -16.75
N HIS A 2 -12.18 17.99 -17.04
CA HIS A 2 -11.47 18.80 -16.06
C HIS A 2 -12.43 19.29 -14.98
N ASP A 3 -12.09 19.10 -13.69
CA ASP A 3 -12.86 19.65 -12.57
C ASP A 3 -12.55 21.15 -12.44
N PRO A 4 -13.52 22.07 -12.60
CA PRO A 4 -13.27 23.50 -12.55
C PRO A 4 -12.79 24.00 -11.18
N ARG A 5 -12.91 23.19 -10.12
CA ARG A 5 -12.38 23.48 -8.79
C ARG A 5 -10.88 23.29 -8.68
N VAL A 6 -10.28 22.56 -9.62
CA VAL A 6 -8.83 22.35 -9.68
C VAL A 6 -8.19 23.52 -10.44
N PRO A 7 -7.25 24.27 -9.82
CA PRO A 7 -6.56 25.35 -10.50
C PRO A 7 -5.86 24.87 -11.78
N ALA A 8 -5.97 25.61 -12.86
CA ALA A 8 -5.36 25.25 -14.13
C ALA A 8 -3.83 25.18 -14.06
N ASP A 9 -3.24 25.92 -13.14
CA ASP A 9 -1.80 26.01 -12.89
C ASP A 9 -1.31 25.07 -11.78
N LEU A 10 -2.15 24.12 -11.32
CA LEU A 10 -1.82 23.21 -10.21
C LEU A 10 -0.46 22.50 -10.43
N ALA A 11 -0.22 22.01 -11.64
CA ALA A 11 1.05 21.31 -11.95
C ALA A 11 2.29 22.21 -11.77
N ALA A 12 2.17 23.50 -12.08
CA ALA A 12 3.26 24.45 -11.90
C ALA A 12 3.46 24.87 -10.43
N ARG A 13 2.40 24.79 -9.61
CA ARG A 13 2.40 25.16 -8.19
C ARG A 13 2.69 23.97 -7.27
N ALA A 14 2.41 22.76 -7.72
CA ALA A 14 2.61 21.57 -6.92
C ALA A 14 4.10 21.28 -6.74
N ARG A 15 4.52 21.11 -5.49
CA ARG A 15 5.85 20.62 -5.16
C ARG A 15 5.76 19.10 -4.97
N VAL A 16 6.16 18.36 -5.98
CA VAL A 16 6.16 16.89 -5.96
C VAL A 16 7.58 16.40 -5.70
N VAL A 17 7.74 15.57 -4.70
CA VAL A 17 9.00 14.85 -4.40
C VAL A 17 8.72 13.37 -4.55
N PHE A 18 9.47 12.72 -5.41
CA PHE A 18 9.41 11.27 -5.56
C PHE A 18 10.41 10.61 -4.61
N ARG A 19 9.95 9.63 -3.83
CA ARG A 19 10.76 8.88 -2.88
C ARG A 19 10.82 7.42 -3.31
N ASP A 20 12.00 6.90 -3.58
CA ASP A 20 12.26 5.49 -3.94
C ASP A 20 13.10 4.74 -2.91
N ASP A 21 13.64 5.45 -1.93
CA ASP A 21 14.49 4.93 -0.86
C ASP A 21 13.76 3.92 0.07
N PHE A 22 12.42 3.92 0.07
CA PHE A 22 11.59 2.97 0.81
C PHE A 22 11.06 1.81 -0.04
N TYR A 23 11.45 1.73 -1.32
CA TYR A 23 11.03 0.64 -2.20
C TYR A 23 11.50 -0.74 -1.69
N GLY A 24 12.70 -0.78 -1.09
CA GLY A 24 13.33 -1.98 -0.56
C GLY A 24 13.85 -2.91 -1.66
N GLU A 25 13.87 -4.22 -1.39
CA GLU A 25 14.46 -5.22 -2.30
C GLU A 25 13.59 -5.53 -3.53
N GLY A 26 12.37 -5.00 -3.60
CA GLY A 26 11.50 -5.22 -4.76
C GLY A 26 10.01 -5.19 -4.44
N TYR A 27 9.24 -5.46 -5.48
CA TYR A 27 7.78 -5.51 -5.42
C TYR A 27 7.31 -6.65 -4.50
N GLY A 28 6.34 -6.35 -3.65
CA GLY A 28 5.75 -7.33 -2.72
C GLY A 28 6.67 -7.78 -1.58
N ARG A 29 7.92 -7.27 -1.52
CA ARG A 29 8.85 -7.59 -0.44
C ARG A 29 8.77 -6.54 0.66
N SER A 30 8.53 -7.01 1.88
CA SER A 30 8.61 -6.20 3.07
C SER A 30 10.06 -6.04 3.55
N ASN A 31 10.29 -5.07 4.42
CA ASN A 31 11.52 -4.91 5.19
C ASN A 31 11.17 -4.44 6.61
N ALA A 32 12.16 -4.42 7.49
CA ALA A 32 11.97 -4.08 8.91
C ALA A 32 11.28 -2.71 9.12
N ALA A 33 11.62 -1.71 8.31
CA ALA A 33 10.99 -0.38 8.42
C ALA A 33 9.51 -0.42 8.00
N THR A 34 9.20 -1.17 6.94
CA THR A 34 7.81 -1.38 6.50
C THR A 34 7.00 -2.13 7.54
N ASP A 35 7.57 -3.20 8.12
CA ASP A 35 6.88 -4.01 9.13
C ASP A 35 6.63 -3.20 10.40
N ALA A 36 7.60 -2.41 10.86
CA ALA A 36 7.44 -1.50 12.00
C ALA A 36 6.36 -0.43 11.73
N ALA A 37 6.31 0.13 10.52
CA ALA A 37 5.29 1.11 10.15
C ALA A 37 3.88 0.51 10.10
N ILE A 38 3.74 -0.73 9.62
CA ILE A 38 2.46 -1.46 9.62
C ILE A 38 2.00 -1.72 11.06
N ALA A 39 2.91 -2.18 11.93
CA ALA A 39 2.61 -2.42 13.33
C ALA A 39 2.18 -1.11 14.03
N PHE A 40 2.95 -0.03 13.85
CA PHE A 40 2.59 1.29 14.39
C PHE A 40 1.21 1.76 13.92
N ALA A 41 0.91 1.63 12.62
CA ALA A 41 -0.37 2.04 12.06
C ALA A 41 -1.53 1.23 12.67
N GLY A 42 -1.35 -0.08 12.88
CA GLY A 42 -2.32 -0.94 13.54
C GLY A 42 -2.53 -0.59 14.99
N ASP A 43 -1.45 -0.48 15.76
CA ASP A 43 -1.50 -0.36 17.21
C ASP A 43 -1.88 1.06 17.67
N ALA A 44 -1.30 2.09 17.03
CA ALA A 44 -1.49 3.47 17.46
C ALA A 44 -2.65 4.18 16.76
N LEU A 45 -2.96 3.80 15.51
CA LEU A 45 -3.95 4.51 14.69
C LEU A 45 -5.18 3.66 14.33
N GLY A 46 -5.15 2.35 14.59
CA GLY A 46 -6.21 1.42 14.18
C GLY A 46 -6.35 1.26 12.67
N ILE A 47 -5.29 1.54 11.91
CA ILE A 47 -5.28 1.51 10.45
C ILE A 47 -4.56 0.26 9.95
N ARG A 48 -5.19 -0.52 9.09
CA ARG A 48 -4.54 -1.65 8.42
C ARG A 48 -3.86 -1.19 7.14
N LEU A 49 -2.61 -1.59 6.97
CA LEU A 49 -1.80 -1.31 5.79
C LEU A 49 -1.30 -2.62 5.17
N ASP A 50 -0.95 -2.58 3.89
CA ASP A 50 -0.30 -3.68 3.18
C ASP A 50 1.22 -3.49 3.13
N SER A 51 1.96 -4.58 2.91
CA SER A 51 3.43 -4.56 2.85
C SER A 51 4.00 -4.11 1.51
N THR A 52 3.16 -4.03 0.47
CA THR A 52 3.62 -3.73 -0.90
C THR A 52 3.70 -2.23 -1.15
N TYR A 53 2.69 -1.48 -0.71
CA TYR A 53 2.51 -0.06 -1.01
C TYR A 53 2.34 0.79 0.24
N SER A 54 1.21 0.63 0.94
CA SER A 54 0.82 1.56 1.99
C SER A 54 1.73 1.51 3.23
N GLY A 55 2.27 0.34 3.57
CA GLY A 55 3.26 0.20 4.64
C GLY A 55 4.58 0.90 4.30
N LYS A 56 5.05 0.80 3.06
CA LYS A 56 6.27 1.50 2.61
C LYS A 56 6.08 3.02 2.60
N ALA A 57 4.93 3.49 2.15
CA ALA A 57 4.60 4.91 2.20
C ALA A 57 4.51 5.44 3.64
N MET A 58 3.96 4.66 4.56
CA MET A 58 3.93 5.02 5.99
C MET A 58 5.33 5.02 6.59
N ALA A 59 6.19 4.08 6.24
CA ALA A 59 7.58 4.06 6.69
C ALA A 59 8.34 5.33 6.27
N ALA A 60 8.15 5.78 5.02
CA ALA A 60 8.73 7.03 4.53
C ALA A 60 8.20 8.24 5.32
N LEU A 61 6.89 8.30 5.57
CA LEU A 61 6.29 9.37 6.34
C LEU A 61 6.83 9.45 7.77
N LEU A 62 6.93 8.30 8.45
CA LEU A 62 7.47 8.24 9.82
C LEU A 62 8.93 8.69 9.86
N ALA A 63 9.74 8.29 8.89
CA ALA A 63 11.13 8.74 8.80
C ALA A 63 11.23 10.26 8.59
N ASP A 64 10.35 10.86 7.80
CA ASP A 64 10.32 12.32 7.60
C ASP A 64 9.86 13.06 8.87
N VAL A 65 8.95 12.48 9.64
CA VAL A 65 8.53 13.02 10.96
C VAL A 65 9.69 12.94 11.95
N ASP A 66 10.35 11.80 12.07
CA ASP A 66 11.47 11.60 12.98
C ASP A 66 12.65 12.49 12.65
N ALA A 67 12.89 12.76 11.37
CA ALA A 67 13.90 13.71 10.91
C ALA A 67 13.50 15.18 11.08
N GLY A 68 12.28 15.47 11.55
CA GLY A 68 11.76 16.84 11.66
C GLY A 68 11.51 17.53 10.30
N ALA A 69 11.44 16.74 9.22
CA ALA A 69 11.22 17.27 7.86
C ALA A 69 9.78 17.77 7.66
N THR A 70 8.85 17.33 8.49
CA THR A 70 7.46 17.77 8.50
C THR A 70 6.90 17.85 9.91
N THR A 71 6.04 18.86 10.15
CA THR A 71 5.36 19.04 11.45
C THR A 71 3.86 18.79 11.38
N ALA A 72 3.31 18.66 10.17
CA ALA A 72 1.88 18.43 9.93
C ALA A 72 1.70 17.45 8.77
N PRO A 73 2.12 16.18 8.93
CA PRO A 73 2.01 15.19 7.88
C PRO A 73 0.54 14.80 7.65
N MET A 74 0.21 14.52 6.41
CA MET A 74 -1.04 13.89 6.03
C MET A 74 -0.75 12.59 5.28
N PHE A 75 -1.26 11.48 5.79
CA PHE A 75 -1.18 10.19 5.13
C PHE A 75 -2.44 9.91 4.33
N TRP A 76 -2.30 9.78 3.02
CA TRP A 76 -3.42 9.40 2.15
C TRP A 76 -3.46 7.89 1.99
N ASN A 77 -4.22 7.22 2.85
CA ASN A 77 -4.37 5.77 2.78
C ASN A 77 -5.31 5.38 1.63
N THR A 78 -4.75 4.77 0.59
CA THR A 78 -5.49 4.26 -0.57
C THR A 78 -5.76 2.76 -0.48
N TYR A 79 -5.28 2.10 0.58
CA TYR A 79 -5.48 0.67 0.78
C TYR A 79 -6.88 0.37 1.29
N ASN A 80 -7.58 -0.54 0.61
CA ASN A 80 -8.85 -1.06 1.10
C ASN A 80 -8.61 -2.27 2.01
N ALA A 81 -8.72 -2.06 3.32
CA ALA A 81 -8.54 -3.09 4.34
C ALA A 81 -9.85 -3.81 4.73
N VAL A 82 -10.96 -3.53 4.04
CA VAL A 82 -12.22 -4.21 4.32
C VAL A 82 -12.11 -5.68 3.93
N PRO A 83 -12.27 -6.64 4.86
CA PRO A 83 -12.28 -8.04 4.53
C PRO A 83 -13.39 -8.35 3.52
N LEU A 84 -13.06 -9.16 2.52
CA LEU A 84 -14.08 -9.73 1.66
C LEU A 84 -14.83 -10.81 2.46
N ASP A 85 -16.14 -10.67 2.56
CA ASP A 85 -17.01 -11.73 3.11
C ASP A 85 -17.17 -12.81 2.04
N ILE A 86 -16.20 -13.72 1.98
CA ILE A 86 -16.24 -14.85 1.06
C ILE A 86 -16.99 -15.99 1.78
N PRO A 87 -18.11 -16.48 1.23
CA PRO A 87 -18.85 -17.57 1.85
C PRO A 87 -17.93 -18.76 2.10
N VAL A 88 -17.84 -19.18 3.38
CA VAL A 88 -17.09 -20.37 3.78
C VAL A 88 -17.80 -21.58 3.20
N GLY A 89 -17.20 -22.27 2.27
CA GLY A 89 -17.76 -23.48 1.63
C GLY A 89 -17.70 -23.51 0.10
N ALA A 90 -17.49 -22.37 -0.56
CA ALA A 90 -17.15 -22.36 -1.97
C ALA A 90 -15.63 -22.52 -2.13
N GLN A 91 -15.13 -23.75 -2.01
CA GLN A 91 -13.78 -24.06 -2.47
C GLN A 91 -13.75 -23.77 -3.97
N PRO A 92 -12.91 -22.84 -4.45
CA PRO A 92 -12.80 -22.60 -5.87
C PRO A 92 -12.34 -23.89 -6.56
N ASP A 93 -13.11 -24.35 -7.53
CA ASP A 93 -12.67 -25.46 -8.39
C ASP A 93 -11.64 -24.91 -9.35
N PHE A 94 -10.38 -25.15 -9.07
CA PHE A 94 -9.27 -24.70 -9.90
C PHE A 94 -9.27 -25.33 -11.31
N ALA A 95 -9.99 -26.47 -11.50
CA ALA A 95 -10.18 -27.10 -12.80
C ALA A 95 -11.06 -26.26 -13.75
N LEU A 96 -11.80 -25.30 -13.20
CA LEU A 96 -12.62 -24.37 -14.00
C LEU A 96 -11.84 -23.12 -14.45
N LEU A 97 -10.60 -22.95 -14.01
CA LEU A 97 -9.75 -21.85 -14.46
C LEU A 97 -9.19 -22.14 -15.85
N PRO A 98 -8.96 -21.09 -16.67
CA PRO A 98 -8.21 -21.23 -17.92
C PRO A 98 -6.83 -21.87 -17.69
N LEU A 99 -6.37 -22.69 -18.62
CA LEU A 99 -5.12 -23.47 -18.52
C LEU A 99 -3.89 -22.61 -18.17
N GLU A 100 -3.90 -21.35 -18.60
CA GLU A 100 -2.82 -20.38 -18.33
C GLU A 100 -2.61 -20.10 -16.84
N PHE A 101 -3.60 -20.41 -16.00
CA PHE A 101 -3.52 -20.22 -14.55
C PHE A 101 -2.95 -21.43 -13.81
N GLU A 102 -2.90 -22.63 -14.40
CA GLU A 102 -2.38 -23.85 -13.74
C GLU A 102 -1.00 -23.63 -13.13
N ARG A 103 -0.12 -22.93 -13.83
CA ARG A 103 1.26 -22.64 -13.39
C ARG A 103 1.35 -21.96 -12.02
N TYR A 104 0.28 -21.31 -11.55
CA TYR A 104 0.26 -20.62 -10.26
C TYR A 104 -0.15 -21.54 -9.10
N PHE A 105 -0.64 -22.73 -9.40
CA PHE A 105 -1.17 -23.69 -8.43
C PHE A 105 -0.37 -25.00 -8.36
N ILE A 106 0.55 -25.21 -9.29
CA ILE A 106 1.43 -26.39 -9.30
C ILE A 106 2.40 -26.28 -8.10
N GLY A 107 2.37 -27.27 -7.20
CA GLY A 107 3.29 -27.37 -6.06
C GLY A 107 2.78 -26.82 -4.73
N ARG A 108 1.47 -26.61 -4.58
CA ARG A 108 0.83 -26.35 -3.28
C ARG A 108 0.13 -27.62 -2.79
N GLU A 109 0.93 -28.60 -2.34
CA GLU A 109 0.50 -29.68 -1.46
C GLU A 109 0.75 -29.29 0.00
#